data_f221260e096a4d590b4763dac822e570
#
_entry.id   f221260e096a4d590b4763dac822e570
#
_cell.length_a   1.000
_cell.length_b   1.000
_cell.length_c   1.000
_cell.angle_alpha   90.00
_cell.angle_beta   90.00
_cell.angle_gamma   90.00
#
_symmetry.space_group_name_H-M   'P 1'
#
loop_
_entity.id
_entity.type
_entity.pdbx_description
1 polymer ?
#
loop_
_entity_poly.entity_id
_entity_poly.type
_entity_poly.pdbx_seq_one_letter_code
_entity_poly.pdbx_strand_id
1 'polypeptide(L)'
;EGRLGRVHRFTWTLTDRFRPASYYAESSWRGTFRGEGGGLLLNQCSHQLDQLGWWFGAPRRVQGFCRFGRFHDVEVEDDVTAYLEFEGDVTGTFVASTGELPGTHRLEIAGELGQLCLDDDGLSLAVSAPSRKEAWRGSGARPQVMRDRLAAPLPNSTAVLQNFVDAVRGEGELLAPIEQGLPSVELANALVLSSLSRAPLELPLDGARYSALLAELRA
;
A
#
# COMPACT_ATOMS: atom_id res chain seq x y z
N GLU A 1 -9.46 6.55 17.42
CA GLU A 1 -9.38 6.80 18.89
C GLU A 1 -8.14 7.62 19.29
N GLY A 2 -7.28 8.05 18.35
CA GLY A 2 -6.13 8.92 18.61
C GLY A 2 -4.96 8.27 19.38
N ARG A 3 -4.97 6.95 19.61
CA ARG A 3 -3.97 6.24 20.45
C ARG A 3 -2.54 6.32 19.92
N LEU A 4 -2.33 6.53 18.62
CA LEU A 4 -1.01 6.74 18.02
C LEU A 4 -0.53 8.20 18.10
N GLY A 5 -1.44 9.14 18.37
CA GLY A 5 -1.17 10.57 18.14
C GLY A 5 -0.96 10.88 16.66
N ARG A 6 -0.19 11.92 16.36
CA ARG A 6 0.16 12.23 14.96
C ARG A 6 1.08 11.15 14.40
N VAL A 7 0.62 10.50 13.32
CA VAL A 7 1.43 9.54 12.58
C VAL A 7 2.54 10.29 11.81
N HIS A 8 3.72 9.70 11.73
CA HIS A 8 4.86 10.27 11.01
C HIS A 8 5.53 9.27 10.06
N ARG A 9 5.33 7.97 10.24
CA ARG A 9 5.95 6.96 9.38
C ARG A 9 5.14 5.68 9.32
N PHE A 10 5.14 5.02 8.16
CA PHE A 10 4.82 3.61 8.07
C PHE A 10 5.92 2.83 7.32
N THR A 11 5.94 1.52 7.54
CA THR A 11 6.70 0.55 6.76
C THR A 11 5.80 -0.64 6.50
N TRP A 12 5.63 -0.99 5.23
CA TRP A 12 4.81 -2.13 4.83
C TRP A 12 5.59 -3.07 3.93
N THR A 13 5.81 -4.29 4.41
CA THR A 13 6.39 -5.39 3.64
C THR A 13 5.30 -6.40 3.33
N LEU A 14 5.12 -6.70 2.04
CA LEU A 14 4.10 -7.58 1.50
C LEU A 14 4.75 -8.53 0.48
N THR A 15 5.52 -9.49 0.95
CA THR A 15 6.22 -10.45 0.10
C THR A 15 5.67 -11.88 0.23
N ASP A 16 4.57 -12.03 0.98
CA ASP A 16 3.78 -13.28 1.14
C ASP A 16 2.88 -13.59 -0.08
N ARG A 17 3.08 -12.88 -1.19
CA ARG A 17 2.27 -12.98 -2.42
C ARG A 17 2.91 -13.91 -3.46
N PHE A 18 3.64 -14.92 -3.04
CA PHE A 18 4.29 -15.86 -3.96
C PHE A 18 3.34 -16.34 -5.07
N ARG A 19 3.84 -16.33 -6.29
CA ARG A 19 3.14 -16.86 -7.47
C ARG A 19 4.03 -17.89 -8.18
N PRO A 20 3.57 -19.12 -8.37
CA PRO A 20 4.32 -20.10 -9.17
C PRO A 20 4.26 -19.74 -10.66
N ALA A 21 5.17 -20.29 -11.46
CA ALA A 21 5.18 -20.08 -12.91
C ALA A 21 3.84 -20.48 -13.58
N SER A 22 3.14 -21.50 -13.06
CA SER A 22 1.83 -21.93 -13.55
C SER A 22 0.77 -20.82 -13.46
N TYR A 23 0.83 -19.96 -12.46
CA TYR A 23 -0.10 -18.82 -12.31
C TYR A 23 -0.07 -17.87 -13.53
N TYR A 24 1.11 -17.64 -14.07
CA TYR A 24 1.26 -16.81 -15.27
C TYR A 24 0.95 -17.61 -16.56
N ALA A 25 1.28 -18.89 -16.59
CA ALA A 25 1.04 -19.75 -17.75
C ALA A 25 -0.45 -20.08 -18.00
N GLU A 26 -1.31 -19.97 -16.98
CA GLU A 26 -2.75 -20.25 -17.08
C GLU A 26 -3.52 -19.23 -17.93
N SER A 27 -2.91 -18.08 -18.25
CA SER A 27 -3.62 -17.00 -18.92
C SER A 27 -2.69 -16.15 -19.78
N SER A 28 -3.06 -15.94 -21.03
CA SER A 28 -2.25 -15.17 -22.00
C SER A 28 -2.20 -13.66 -21.73
N TRP A 29 -3.00 -13.14 -20.82
CA TRP A 29 -3.02 -11.71 -20.49
C TRP A 29 -2.17 -11.34 -19.27
N ARG A 30 -1.94 -12.32 -18.37
CA ARG A 30 -1.15 -12.09 -17.15
C ARG A 30 0.33 -11.88 -17.47
N GLY A 31 0.97 -11.04 -16.65
CA GLY A 31 2.40 -10.78 -16.78
C GLY A 31 2.79 -9.95 -17.98
N THR A 32 1.84 -9.34 -18.70
CA THR A 32 2.09 -8.51 -19.87
C THR A 32 1.50 -7.12 -19.72
N PHE A 33 2.20 -6.08 -20.19
CA PHE A 33 1.65 -4.73 -20.23
C PHE A 33 0.44 -4.63 -21.18
N ARG A 34 0.41 -5.40 -22.23
CA ARG A 34 -0.69 -5.40 -23.19
C ARG A 34 -1.97 -5.93 -22.61
N GLY A 35 -1.90 -7.00 -21.84
CA GLY A 35 -3.07 -7.71 -21.29
C GLY A 35 -3.50 -7.19 -19.93
N GLU A 36 -2.53 -6.98 -19.02
CA GLU A 36 -2.78 -6.63 -17.62
C GLU A 36 -2.61 -5.13 -17.33
N GLY A 37 -1.77 -4.45 -18.09
CA GLY A 37 -1.49 -3.02 -17.92
C GLY A 37 -0.45 -2.70 -16.85
N GLY A 38 0.00 -3.68 -16.10
CA GLY A 38 0.98 -3.67 -15.02
C GLY A 38 0.98 -5.03 -14.34
N GLY A 39 1.73 -5.20 -13.27
CA GLY A 39 1.91 -6.49 -12.63
C GLY A 39 1.50 -6.51 -11.15
N LEU A 40 2.48 -6.76 -10.30
CA LEU A 40 2.32 -6.88 -8.86
C LEU A 40 1.51 -5.74 -8.22
N LEU A 41 1.79 -4.49 -8.60
CA LEU A 41 1.14 -3.32 -8.00
C LEU A 41 -0.36 -3.27 -8.32
N LEU A 42 -0.75 -3.48 -9.58
CA LEU A 42 -2.16 -3.42 -10.00
C LEU A 42 -2.95 -4.66 -9.63
N ASN A 43 -2.33 -5.84 -9.65
CA ASN A 43 -3.03 -7.11 -9.43
C ASN A 43 -2.98 -7.54 -7.97
N GLN A 44 -1.79 -7.65 -7.38
CA GLN A 44 -1.62 -8.24 -6.05
C GLN A 44 -1.71 -7.21 -4.91
N CYS A 45 -1.37 -5.94 -5.18
CA CYS A 45 -1.25 -4.89 -4.18
C CYS A 45 -2.31 -3.80 -4.29
N SER A 46 -3.28 -3.90 -5.21
CA SER A 46 -4.32 -2.88 -5.42
C SER A 46 -5.04 -2.51 -4.11
N HIS A 47 -5.40 -3.51 -3.30
CA HIS A 47 -6.05 -3.28 -2.01
C HIS A 47 -5.16 -2.55 -1.00
N GLN A 48 -3.87 -2.84 -0.99
CA GLN A 48 -2.93 -2.19 -0.08
C GLN A 48 -2.65 -0.75 -0.49
N LEU A 49 -2.54 -0.49 -1.77
CA LEU A 49 -2.40 0.87 -2.29
C LEU A 49 -3.64 1.72 -2.00
N ASP A 50 -4.83 1.12 -2.13
CA ASP A 50 -6.09 1.75 -1.74
C ASP A 50 -6.13 2.06 -0.24
N GLN A 51 -5.74 1.10 0.61
CA GLN A 51 -5.67 1.30 2.05
C GLN A 51 -4.70 2.43 2.45
N LEU A 52 -3.56 2.57 1.76
CA LEU A 52 -2.65 3.70 2.00
C LEU A 52 -3.34 5.04 1.71
N GLY A 53 -4.06 5.12 0.60
CA GLY A 53 -4.87 6.29 0.25
C GLY A 53 -5.97 6.59 1.29
N TRP A 54 -6.62 5.55 1.79
CA TRP A 54 -7.66 5.69 2.81
C TRP A 54 -7.12 6.14 4.18
N TRP A 55 -5.92 5.68 4.58
CA TRP A 55 -5.34 6.03 5.88
C TRP A 55 -4.60 7.36 5.88
N PHE A 56 -3.88 7.70 4.79
CA PHE A 56 -2.95 8.82 4.74
C PHE A 56 -3.30 9.86 3.68
N GLY A 57 -4.33 9.62 2.86
CA GLY A 57 -4.65 10.44 1.70
C GLY A 57 -3.77 10.08 0.49
N ALA A 58 -3.89 10.86 -0.58
CA ALA A 58 -3.02 10.70 -1.73
C ALA A 58 -1.58 11.13 -1.38
N PRO A 59 -0.54 10.34 -1.74
CA PRO A 59 0.83 10.79 -1.58
C PRO A 59 1.08 11.99 -2.49
N ARG A 60 1.88 12.96 -2.02
CA ARG A 60 2.28 14.10 -2.85
C ARG A 60 3.52 13.81 -3.69
N ARG A 61 4.37 12.87 -3.25
CA ARG A 61 5.61 12.51 -3.94
C ARG A 61 5.93 11.04 -3.71
N VAL A 62 6.42 10.38 -4.77
CA VAL A 62 6.79 8.97 -4.71
C VAL A 62 8.11 8.71 -5.42
N GLN A 63 8.81 7.67 -4.98
CA GLN A 63 9.92 7.09 -5.70
C GLN A 63 9.80 5.56 -5.69
N GLY A 64 9.66 4.98 -6.88
CA GLY A 64 9.57 3.56 -7.10
C GLY A 64 10.89 2.96 -7.58
N PHE A 65 11.15 1.73 -7.16
CA PHE A 65 12.24 0.86 -7.63
C PHE A 65 11.60 -0.49 -7.99
N CYS A 66 11.11 -0.60 -9.21
CA CYS A 66 10.48 -1.81 -9.73
C CYS A 66 11.52 -2.68 -10.44
N ARG A 67 11.39 -3.99 -10.29
CA ARG A 67 12.10 -4.99 -11.07
C ARG A 67 11.07 -5.73 -11.92
N PHE A 68 11.33 -5.80 -13.20
CA PHE A 68 10.46 -6.39 -14.18
C PHE A 68 11.01 -7.77 -14.55
N GLY A 69 10.19 -8.82 -14.39
CA GLY A 69 10.63 -10.17 -14.68
C GLY A 69 11.84 -10.63 -13.84
N ARG A 70 11.92 -10.21 -12.57
CA ARG A 70 13.03 -10.58 -11.70
C ARG A 70 13.02 -12.06 -11.32
N PHE A 71 11.83 -12.58 -11.01
CA PHE A 71 11.60 -13.93 -10.52
C PHE A 71 10.83 -14.79 -11.51
N HIS A 72 10.13 -14.16 -12.44
CA HIS A 72 9.23 -14.81 -13.39
C HIS A 72 9.55 -14.38 -14.82
N ASP A 73 9.18 -15.19 -15.80
CA ASP A 73 9.26 -14.82 -17.22
C ASP A 73 8.03 -13.96 -17.61
N VAL A 74 8.07 -12.69 -17.21
CA VAL A 74 7.00 -11.71 -17.38
C VAL A 74 7.57 -10.34 -17.76
N GLU A 75 6.75 -9.51 -18.40
CA GLU A 75 7.15 -8.14 -18.82
C GLU A 75 6.97 -7.11 -17.71
N VAL A 76 6.07 -7.38 -16.77
CA VAL A 76 5.62 -6.46 -15.74
C VAL A 76 6.45 -6.58 -14.46
N GLU A 77 6.25 -5.66 -13.52
CA GLU A 77 6.93 -5.68 -12.24
C GLU A 77 6.44 -6.84 -11.35
N ASP A 78 7.38 -7.59 -10.81
CA ASP A 78 7.18 -8.72 -9.90
C ASP A 78 7.90 -8.53 -8.54
N ASP A 79 8.67 -7.43 -8.42
CA ASP A 79 9.37 -7.02 -7.20
C ASP A 79 9.46 -5.49 -7.14
N VAL A 80 9.05 -4.89 -6.02
CA VAL A 80 8.93 -3.45 -5.86
C VAL A 80 9.41 -3.01 -4.48
N THR A 81 10.22 -1.95 -4.46
CA THR A 81 10.50 -1.16 -3.27
C THR A 81 10.11 0.28 -3.56
N ALA A 82 9.34 0.92 -2.70
CA ALA A 82 8.88 2.28 -2.90
C ALA A 82 9.05 3.14 -1.65
N TYR A 83 9.33 4.44 -1.86
CA TYR A 83 9.28 5.49 -0.86
C TYR A 83 8.17 6.47 -1.22
N LEU A 84 7.37 6.84 -0.22
CA LEU A 84 6.18 7.68 -0.37
C LEU A 84 6.19 8.83 0.64
N GLU A 85 5.81 10.02 0.20
CA GLU A 85 5.64 11.21 1.04
C GLU A 85 4.19 11.69 0.94
N PHE A 86 3.56 11.90 2.10
CA PHE A 86 2.17 12.34 2.23
C PHE A 86 2.10 13.72 2.85
N GLU A 87 0.91 14.31 2.89
CA GLU A 87 0.66 15.53 3.65
C GLU A 87 0.96 15.33 5.15
N GLY A 88 1.27 16.41 5.86
CA GLY A 88 1.53 16.40 7.31
C GLY A 88 2.83 15.68 7.71
N ASP A 89 3.83 15.63 6.82
CA ASP A 89 5.14 14.99 7.03
C ASP A 89 5.09 13.47 7.30
N VAL A 90 4.03 12.80 6.86
CA VAL A 90 3.97 11.33 6.89
C VAL A 90 4.82 10.79 5.75
N THR A 91 5.72 9.87 6.07
CA THR A 91 6.53 9.17 5.08
C THR A 91 6.34 7.66 5.20
N GLY A 92 6.57 6.93 4.12
CA GLY A 92 6.46 5.48 4.16
C GLY A 92 7.35 4.75 3.19
N THR A 93 7.63 3.50 3.53
CA THR A 93 8.23 2.52 2.63
C THR A 93 7.26 1.39 2.38
N PHE A 94 7.15 0.99 1.11
CA PHE A 94 6.33 -0.12 0.67
C PHE A 94 7.21 -1.09 -0.10
N VAL A 95 7.22 -2.35 0.32
CA VAL A 95 7.98 -3.43 -0.32
C VAL A 95 7.01 -4.55 -0.66
N ALA A 96 7.02 -5.01 -1.90
CA ALA A 96 6.17 -6.10 -2.34
C ALA A 96 6.91 -7.00 -3.32
N SER A 97 6.61 -8.31 -3.28
CA SER A 97 7.21 -9.29 -4.16
C SER A 97 6.27 -10.48 -4.39
N THR A 98 6.31 -11.07 -5.59
CA THR A 98 5.66 -12.36 -5.90
C THR A 98 6.65 -13.52 -5.96
N GLY A 99 7.93 -13.27 -5.72
CA GLY A 99 9.01 -14.26 -5.85
C GLY A 99 9.60 -14.78 -4.55
N GLU A 100 9.11 -14.36 -3.38
CA GLU A 100 9.65 -14.79 -2.09
C GLU A 100 8.88 -15.97 -1.49
N LEU A 101 9.64 -16.95 -0.95
CA LEU A 101 9.06 -18.10 -0.25
C LEU A 101 10.06 -18.61 0.81
N PRO A 102 9.73 -18.55 2.13
CA PRO A 102 8.57 -17.85 2.68
C PRO A 102 8.65 -16.35 2.49
N GLY A 103 7.50 -15.70 2.35
CA GLY A 103 7.41 -14.24 2.30
C GLY A 103 7.13 -13.63 3.67
N THR A 104 6.94 -12.33 3.70
CA THR A 104 6.61 -11.56 4.91
C THR A 104 5.39 -10.69 4.67
N HIS A 105 4.45 -10.70 5.61
CA HIS A 105 3.40 -9.69 5.69
C HIS A 105 3.55 -8.92 7.00
N ARG A 106 4.07 -7.69 6.92
CA ARG A 106 4.27 -6.86 8.10
C ARG A 106 4.03 -5.40 7.79
N LEU A 107 3.10 -4.79 8.54
CA LEU A 107 2.83 -3.37 8.54
C LEU A 107 3.19 -2.78 9.90
N GLU A 108 3.98 -1.73 9.90
CA GLU A 108 4.25 -0.90 11.07
C GLU A 108 3.82 0.55 10.81
N ILE A 109 3.06 1.14 11.73
CA ILE A 109 2.68 2.55 11.69
C ILE A 109 3.16 3.19 12.98
N ALA A 110 4.04 4.18 12.87
CA ALA A 110 4.63 4.89 14.00
C ALA A 110 4.04 6.30 14.15
N GLY A 111 3.61 6.62 15.37
CA GLY A 111 3.08 7.91 15.75
C GLY A 111 3.78 8.50 16.97
N GLU A 112 3.33 9.68 17.40
CA GLU A 112 3.91 10.42 18.54
C GLU A 112 3.75 9.67 19.88
N LEU A 113 2.66 8.92 20.04
CA LEU A 113 2.28 8.25 21.28
C LEU A 113 2.53 6.75 21.26
N GLY A 114 2.79 6.16 20.09
CA GLY A 114 2.93 4.72 19.99
C GLY A 114 3.15 4.21 18.58
N GLN A 115 3.10 2.88 18.47
CA GLN A 115 3.29 2.14 17.24
C GLN A 115 2.23 1.05 17.11
N LEU A 116 1.65 0.93 15.92
CA LEU A 116 0.80 -0.20 15.53
C LEU A 116 1.62 -1.15 14.69
N CYS A 117 1.47 -2.45 14.92
CA CYS A 117 2.09 -3.50 14.12
C CYS A 117 1.03 -4.54 13.76
N LEU A 118 0.98 -4.89 12.48
CA LEU A 118 0.23 -6.04 11.94
C LEU A 118 1.25 -7.00 11.35
N ASP A 119 1.25 -8.23 11.80
CA ASP A 119 2.08 -9.33 11.29
C ASP A 119 1.36 -10.67 11.46
N ASP A 120 2.06 -11.78 11.29
CA ASP A 120 1.51 -13.14 11.43
C ASP A 120 0.92 -13.42 12.81
N ASP A 121 1.40 -12.73 13.84
CA ASP A 121 0.86 -12.79 15.20
C ASP A 121 -0.43 -11.97 15.38
N GLY A 122 -0.85 -11.23 14.36
CA GLY A 122 -2.04 -10.38 14.35
C GLY A 122 -1.75 -8.90 14.60
N LEU A 123 -2.77 -8.16 15.00
CA LEU A 123 -2.69 -6.72 15.22
C LEU A 123 -2.30 -6.40 16.66
N SER A 124 -1.23 -5.63 16.83
CA SER A 124 -0.75 -5.17 18.13
C SER A 124 -0.55 -3.65 18.16
N LEU A 125 -0.74 -3.06 19.33
CA LEU A 125 -0.53 -1.65 19.60
C LEU A 125 0.38 -1.49 20.79
N ALA A 126 1.47 -0.75 20.62
CA ALA A 126 2.39 -0.35 21.68
C ALA A 126 2.25 1.15 21.93
N VAL A 127 1.89 1.56 23.14
CA VAL A 127 1.74 2.96 23.54
C VAL A 127 2.76 3.29 24.61
N SER A 128 3.44 4.42 24.47
CA SER A 128 4.42 4.90 25.44
C SER A 128 3.84 6.01 26.36
N ALA A 129 4.18 5.92 27.63
CA ALA A 129 3.94 6.99 28.61
C ALA A 129 5.24 7.26 29.39
N PRO A 130 5.75 8.50 29.43
CA PRO A 130 5.27 9.67 28.67
C PRO A 130 5.45 9.54 27.16
N SER A 131 4.83 10.47 26.40
CA SER A 131 5.00 10.52 24.94
C SER A 131 6.49 10.71 24.58
N ARG A 132 6.86 10.36 23.35
CA ARG A 132 8.23 10.55 22.84
C ARG A 132 8.73 11.99 23.05
N LYS A 133 7.86 12.99 22.83
CA LYS A 133 8.19 14.41 22.97
C LYS A 133 8.43 14.82 24.43
N GLU A 134 7.67 14.28 25.36
CA GLU A 134 7.84 14.49 26.80
C GLU A 134 9.08 13.75 27.32
N ALA A 135 9.28 12.50 26.89
CA ALA A 135 10.47 11.72 27.23
C ALA A 135 11.77 12.38 26.75
N TRP A 136 11.75 12.98 25.55
CA TRP A 136 12.89 13.75 25.04
C TRP A 136 13.26 14.96 25.90
N ARG A 137 12.24 15.68 26.45
CA ARG A 137 12.41 16.88 27.27
C ARG A 137 12.65 16.56 28.76
N GLY A 138 12.44 15.33 29.16
CA GLY A 138 12.48 14.91 30.55
C GLY A 138 13.88 14.51 31.04
N SER A 139 13.94 14.05 32.28
CA SER A 139 15.16 13.69 33.05
C SER A 139 15.81 12.36 32.65
N GLY A 140 15.57 11.82 31.47
CA GLY A 140 16.18 10.58 30.99
C GLY A 140 15.55 9.28 31.50
N ALA A 141 14.39 9.35 32.17
CA ALA A 141 13.61 8.16 32.53
C ALA A 141 13.15 7.45 31.25
N ARG A 142 13.35 6.13 31.18
CA ARG A 142 12.86 5.31 30.06
C ARG A 142 11.33 5.31 30.07
N PRO A 143 10.66 5.62 28.93
CA PRO A 143 9.23 5.51 28.82
C PRO A 143 8.75 4.08 29.13
N GLN A 144 7.65 3.98 29.85
CA GLN A 144 6.95 2.72 29.99
C GLN A 144 6.17 2.45 28.69
N VAL A 145 6.25 1.24 28.16
CA VAL A 145 5.56 0.81 26.95
C VAL A 145 4.52 -0.22 27.33
N MET A 146 3.25 0.12 27.12
CA MET A 146 2.14 -0.82 27.21
C MET A 146 1.90 -1.44 25.84
N ARG A 147 1.68 -2.75 25.78
CA ARG A 147 1.40 -3.48 24.56
C ARG A 147 0.07 -4.21 24.68
N ASP A 148 -0.81 -3.95 23.72
CA ASP A 148 -2.11 -4.59 23.61
C ASP A 148 -2.20 -5.38 22.31
N ARG A 149 -2.76 -6.57 22.33
CA ARG A 149 -3.25 -7.23 21.11
C ARG A 149 -4.66 -6.74 20.84
N LEU A 150 -4.92 -6.37 19.59
CA LEU A 150 -6.22 -5.87 19.15
C LEU A 150 -6.94 -6.96 18.38
N ALA A 151 -8.24 -7.14 18.65
CA ALA A 151 -9.07 -7.97 17.83
C ALA A 151 -9.29 -7.27 16.47
N ALA A 152 -8.91 -7.89 15.37
CA ALA A 152 -9.26 -7.42 14.05
C ALA A 152 -10.72 -7.80 13.76
N PRO A 153 -11.57 -6.88 13.27
CA PRO A 153 -12.90 -7.24 12.81
C PRO A 153 -12.79 -8.21 11.62
N LEU A 154 -13.67 -9.20 11.59
CA LEU A 154 -13.75 -10.10 10.45
C LEU A 154 -14.28 -9.34 9.21
N PRO A 155 -13.79 -9.67 8.01
CA PRO A 155 -14.32 -9.11 6.79
C PRO A 155 -15.82 -9.40 6.68
N ASN A 156 -16.61 -8.38 6.33
CA ASN A 156 -18.05 -8.50 6.17
C ASN A 156 -18.46 -8.19 4.71
N SER A 157 -18.21 -9.12 3.81
CA SER A 157 -18.56 -8.99 2.40
C SER A 157 -20.07 -8.80 2.18
N THR A 158 -20.91 -9.38 3.07
CA THR A 158 -22.36 -9.22 3.00
C THR A 158 -22.78 -7.77 3.22
N ALA A 159 -22.13 -7.06 4.15
CA ALA A 159 -22.43 -5.66 4.40
C ALA A 159 -22.09 -4.76 3.19
N VAL A 160 -21.00 -5.07 2.49
CA VAL A 160 -20.61 -4.34 1.26
C VAL A 160 -21.65 -4.58 0.14
N LEU A 161 -22.07 -5.83 -0.07
CA LEU A 161 -23.12 -6.16 -1.05
C LEU A 161 -24.45 -5.54 -0.68
N GLN A 162 -24.84 -5.55 0.59
CA GLN A 162 -26.07 -4.92 1.06
C GLN A 162 -26.03 -3.41 0.83
N ASN A 163 -24.92 -2.74 1.14
CA ASN A 163 -24.76 -1.31 0.84
C ASN A 163 -24.93 -0.99 -0.65
N PHE A 164 -24.39 -1.84 -1.54
CA PHE A 164 -24.58 -1.65 -2.97
C PHE A 164 -26.06 -1.78 -3.38
N VAL A 165 -26.77 -2.79 -2.84
CA VAL A 165 -28.20 -2.98 -3.10
C VAL A 165 -29.02 -1.79 -2.60
N ASP A 166 -28.73 -1.30 -1.37
CA ASP A 166 -29.41 -0.16 -0.77
C ASP A 166 -29.18 1.12 -1.59
N ALA A 167 -27.95 1.35 -2.08
CA ALA A 167 -27.63 2.46 -2.96
C ALA A 167 -28.40 2.39 -4.31
N VAL A 168 -28.48 1.19 -4.92
CA VAL A 168 -29.28 0.99 -6.15
C VAL A 168 -30.76 1.29 -5.93
N ARG A 169 -31.28 1.02 -4.73
CA ARG A 169 -32.67 1.32 -4.34
C ARG A 169 -32.91 2.79 -3.97
N GLY A 170 -31.85 3.59 -3.86
CA GLY A 170 -31.93 4.97 -3.37
C GLY A 170 -32.11 5.07 -1.84
N GLU A 171 -31.78 4.00 -1.11
CA GLU A 171 -31.94 3.90 0.36
C GLU A 171 -30.66 4.29 1.10
N GLY A 172 -29.58 4.62 0.38
CA GLY A 172 -28.29 5.03 0.96
C GLY A 172 -27.25 5.43 -0.09
N GLU A 173 -26.11 5.91 0.36
CA GLU A 173 -24.97 6.23 -0.49
C GLU A 173 -24.02 5.04 -0.61
N LEU A 174 -23.26 4.97 -1.72
CA LEU A 174 -22.22 3.96 -1.90
C LEU A 174 -21.09 4.18 -0.89
N LEU A 175 -20.73 3.12 -0.18
CA LEU A 175 -19.58 3.11 0.74
C LEU A 175 -18.25 3.26 -0.03
N ALA A 176 -18.18 2.69 -1.23
CA ALA A 176 -17.00 2.69 -2.10
C ALA A 176 -17.39 3.01 -3.54
N PRO A 177 -17.60 4.30 -3.88
CA PRO A 177 -17.80 4.72 -5.28
C PRO A 177 -16.55 4.41 -6.11
N ILE A 178 -16.72 4.14 -7.40
CA ILE A 178 -15.62 3.71 -8.29
C ILE A 178 -14.50 4.74 -8.38
N GLU A 179 -14.81 6.02 -8.23
CA GLU A 179 -13.86 7.12 -8.27
C GLU A 179 -12.82 7.04 -7.14
N GLN A 180 -13.17 6.42 -6.01
CA GLN A 180 -12.26 6.20 -4.90
C GLN A 180 -11.15 5.20 -5.23
N GLY A 181 -11.33 4.36 -6.25
CA GLY A 181 -10.29 3.46 -6.74
C GLY A 181 -9.23 4.14 -7.62
N LEU A 182 -9.49 5.32 -8.18
CA LEU A 182 -8.56 6.01 -9.08
C LEU A 182 -7.21 6.33 -8.43
N PRO A 183 -7.13 6.82 -7.17
CA PRO A 183 -5.84 7.13 -6.53
C PRO A 183 -4.93 5.91 -6.37
N SER A 184 -5.47 4.71 -6.15
CA SER A 184 -4.65 3.49 -6.03
C SER A 184 -4.05 3.08 -7.36
N VAL A 185 -4.80 3.21 -8.46
CA VAL A 185 -4.29 2.97 -9.82
C VAL A 185 -3.25 4.03 -10.21
N GLU A 186 -3.51 5.31 -9.89
CA GLU A 186 -2.56 6.39 -10.13
C GLU A 186 -1.25 6.15 -9.38
N LEU A 187 -1.31 5.73 -8.11
CA LEU A 187 -0.14 5.42 -7.30
C LEU A 187 0.68 4.28 -7.91
N ALA A 188 0.03 3.19 -8.33
CA ALA A 188 0.71 2.08 -9.01
C ALA A 188 1.45 2.56 -10.28
N ASN A 189 0.75 3.33 -11.12
CA ASN A 189 1.30 3.88 -12.36
C ASN A 189 2.46 4.87 -12.10
N ALA A 190 2.34 5.69 -11.06
CA ALA A 190 3.40 6.62 -10.66
C ALA A 190 4.66 5.88 -10.19
N LEU A 191 4.52 4.78 -9.46
CA LEU A 191 5.66 3.97 -9.02
C LEU A 191 6.39 3.31 -10.19
N VAL A 192 5.65 2.76 -11.16
CA VAL A 192 6.23 2.21 -12.40
C VAL A 192 6.96 3.28 -13.20
N LEU A 193 6.30 4.43 -13.45
CA LEU A 193 6.91 5.54 -14.19
C LEU A 193 8.13 6.10 -13.47
N SER A 194 8.08 6.25 -12.14
CA SER A 194 9.21 6.69 -11.32
C SER A 194 10.41 5.76 -11.46
N SER A 195 10.17 4.45 -11.41
CA SER A 195 11.20 3.44 -11.56
C SER A 195 11.87 3.50 -12.95
N LEU A 196 11.09 3.55 -14.02
CA LEU A 196 11.58 3.58 -15.38
C LEU A 196 12.30 4.90 -15.73
N SER A 197 11.79 6.04 -15.20
CA SER A 197 12.44 7.34 -15.35
C SER A 197 13.62 7.56 -14.39
N ARG A 198 13.81 6.67 -13.41
CA ARG A 198 14.85 6.77 -12.36
C ARG A 198 14.80 8.08 -11.58
N ALA A 199 13.61 8.62 -11.38
CA ALA A 199 13.39 9.90 -10.72
C ALA A 199 12.15 9.86 -9.81
N PRO A 200 12.15 10.62 -8.70
CA PRO A 200 10.93 10.82 -7.94
C PRO A 200 9.89 11.59 -8.76
N LEU A 201 8.62 11.35 -8.48
CA LEU A 201 7.49 12.00 -9.13
C LEU A 201 6.59 12.66 -8.11
N GLU A 202 6.10 13.85 -8.46
CA GLU A 202 5.01 14.52 -7.76
C GLU A 202 3.66 13.98 -8.24
N LEU A 203 2.66 13.91 -7.34
CA LEU A 203 1.28 13.60 -7.68
C LEU A 203 0.42 14.88 -7.49
N PRO A 204 -0.71 15.02 -8.23
CA PRO A 204 -1.24 14.04 -9.18
C PRO A 204 -0.36 13.82 -10.41
N LEU A 205 -0.41 12.60 -10.93
CA LEU A 205 0.37 12.19 -12.11
C LEU A 205 -0.19 12.84 -13.37
N ASP A 206 0.69 13.32 -14.26
CA ASP A 206 0.30 13.66 -15.62
C ASP A 206 -0.11 12.37 -16.37
N GLY A 207 -1.41 12.18 -16.54
CA GLY A 207 -1.99 11.02 -17.20
C GLY A 207 -1.53 10.84 -18.65
N ALA A 208 -1.24 11.95 -19.37
CA ALA A 208 -0.75 11.88 -20.73
C ALA A 208 0.67 11.28 -20.78
N ARG A 209 1.52 11.65 -19.82
CA ARG A 209 2.87 11.11 -19.68
C ARG A 209 2.87 9.60 -19.42
N TYR A 210 2.00 9.12 -18.53
CA TYR A 210 1.88 7.68 -18.28
C TYR A 210 1.28 6.94 -19.48
N SER A 211 0.27 7.50 -20.13
CA SER A 211 -0.34 6.89 -21.32
C SER A 211 0.65 6.72 -22.47
N ALA A 212 1.55 7.68 -22.66
CA ALA A 212 2.61 7.56 -23.65
C ALA A 212 3.58 6.41 -23.31
N LEU A 213 4.03 6.32 -22.05
CA LEU A 213 4.87 5.21 -21.59
C LEU A 213 4.18 3.86 -21.77
N LEU A 214 2.91 3.76 -21.39
CA LEU A 214 2.15 2.51 -21.50
C LEU A 214 1.99 2.08 -22.96
N ALA A 215 1.83 3.02 -23.88
CA ALA A 215 1.80 2.74 -25.32
C ALA A 215 3.14 2.15 -25.83
N GLU A 216 4.27 2.66 -25.34
CA GLU A 216 5.60 2.13 -25.66
C GLU A 216 5.78 0.71 -25.09
N LEU A 217 5.36 0.47 -23.84
CA LEU A 217 5.48 -0.84 -23.19
C LEU A 217 4.57 -1.92 -23.81
N ARG A 218 3.51 -1.52 -24.52
CA ARG A 218 2.56 -2.42 -25.21
C ARG A 218 2.95 -2.74 -26.67
N ALA A 219 3.94 -2.04 -27.21
CA ALA A 219 4.39 -2.20 -28.58
C ALA A 219 5.20 -3.47 -28.76
#